data_ec05ef7d658f65749c4eb53251d6551e
#
_entry.id   ec05ef7d658f65749c4eb53251d6551e
#
_cell.length_a   1.000
_cell.length_b   1.000
_cell.length_c   1.000
_cell.angle_alpha   90.00
_cell.angle_beta   90.00
_cell.angle_gamma   90.00
#
_symmetry.space_group_name_H-M   'P 1'
#
loop_
_entity.id
_entity.type
_entity.pdbx_description
1 polymer ?
#
loop_
_entity_poly.entity_id
_entity_poly.type
_entity_poly.pdbx_seq_one_letter_code
_entity_poly.pdbx_strand_id
1 'polypeptide(L)'
;MTTPTQQLIFKLSAILLIACGPRVACGKGQNDIKKEADVAACKPVYLTLDTGHMDVAPLMADVLARHHVKATFFAANERTKAGDGSLGTHWAPWWKARAQEGHEFASHTFDHSYWRADVPAAPGSPPQFKVRPSAGPSEGKDFIWTAKQYCEEVAKSSARLQEVTGKKPLPLFRAPGGKTSTALLAAAKACGYAHVGWSPAGFLGDELPSDAYPNTALLKKALQGIQPGDILMAHLGIWSRKDPWAPTVLEPLITGLKARGFCFKTLREHPHYSGWITAQANTAPTGAAK
;
A
#
# COMPACT_ATOMS: atom_id res chain seq x y z
N MET A 1 21.04 63.62 -54.74
CA MET A 1 20.08 64.20 -55.69
C MET A 1 18.70 63.86 -55.26
N THR A 2 17.94 64.91 -55.03
CA THR A 2 16.48 65.04 -54.92
C THR A 2 15.73 64.32 -53.80
N THR A 3 15.46 65.04 -52.73
CA THR A 3 14.22 65.18 -51.95
C THR A 3 13.04 65.58 -52.84
N PRO A 4 11.80 65.80 -52.38
CA PRO A 4 11.01 65.34 -51.23
C PRO A 4 9.56 65.00 -51.67
N THR A 5 8.67 64.65 -50.80
CA THR A 5 7.34 65.34 -50.64
C THR A 5 6.57 64.78 -49.49
N GLN A 6 6.19 65.65 -48.54
CA GLN A 6 5.18 65.56 -47.51
C GLN A 6 3.78 65.41 -48.12
N GLN A 7 2.94 64.65 -47.51
CA GLN A 7 1.50 64.96 -47.39
C GLN A 7 0.88 64.54 -46.10
N LEU A 8 0.34 65.47 -45.41
CA LEU A 8 -0.44 65.56 -44.23
C LEU A 8 -1.88 65.20 -44.59
N ILE A 9 -2.54 64.30 -43.87
CA ILE A 9 -4.04 64.30 -43.80
C ILE A 9 -4.56 63.70 -42.53
N PHE A 10 -5.24 64.52 -41.73
CA PHE A 10 -6.40 64.44 -40.86
C PHE A 10 -6.64 63.22 -39.94
N LYS A 11 -6.70 63.57 -38.66
CA LYS A 11 -7.35 62.87 -37.58
C LYS A 11 -8.87 62.77 -37.82
N LEU A 12 -9.42 61.55 -37.68
CA LEU A 12 -10.81 61.35 -37.29
C LEU A 12 -10.83 60.44 -36.06
N SER A 13 -11.22 61.04 -34.93
CA SER A 13 -11.53 60.31 -33.71
C SER A 13 -12.88 59.66 -33.87
N ALA A 14 -12.92 58.34 -33.93
CA ALA A 14 -14.14 57.57 -33.75
C ALA A 14 -14.18 57.07 -32.30
N ILE A 15 -15.08 57.65 -31.53
CA ILE A 15 -15.43 57.17 -30.19
C ILE A 15 -16.27 55.90 -30.36
N LEU A 16 -15.67 54.74 -30.08
CA LEU A 16 -16.40 53.47 -30.03
C LEU A 16 -16.92 53.25 -28.61
N LEU A 17 -18.22 53.47 -28.44
CA LEU A 17 -18.97 53.10 -27.25
C LEU A 17 -19.00 51.58 -27.15
N ILE A 18 -18.18 51.01 -26.23
CA ILE A 18 -18.26 49.61 -25.88
C ILE A 18 -19.44 49.45 -24.94
N ALA A 19 -20.55 48.92 -25.46
CA ALA A 19 -21.68 48.45 -24.67
C ALA A 19 -21.20 47.26 -23.79
N CYS A 20 -21.26 47.47 -22.48
CA CYS A 20 -21.02 46.45 -21.48
C CYS A 20 -22.21 45.48 -21.50
N GLY A 21 -22.07 44.36 -22.23
CA GLY A 21 -23.00 43.22 -22.12
C GLY A 21 -22.76 42.45 -20.81
N PRO A 22 -23.81 41.85 -20.24
CA PRO A 22 -23.67 41.12 -18.96
C PRO A 22 -22.70 39.94 -19.14
N ARG A 23 -21.65 39.90 -18.31
CA ARG A 23 -20.79 38.73 -18.15
C ARG A 23 -21.65 37.59 -17.60
N VAL A 24 -21.95 36.62 -18.46
CA VAL A 24 -22.41 35.32 -18.03
C VAL A 24 -21.23 34.69 -17.26
N ALA A 25 -21.33 34.72 -15.94
CA ALA A 25 -20.47 33.89 -15.10
C ALA A 25 -20.79 32.44 -15.46
N CYS A 26 -19.86 31.78 -16.15
CA CYS A 26 -19.90 30.35 -16.38
C CYS A 26 -19.80 29.69 -15.01
N GLY A 27 -20.92 29.36 -14.41
CA GLY A 27 -20.97 28.66 -13.15
C GLY A 27 -20.35 27.28 -13.34
N LYS A 28 -19.30 26.99 -12.60
CA LYS A 28 -18.88 25.61 -12.38
C LYS A 28 -20.11 24.81 -11.98
N GLY A 29 -20.41 23.77 -12.71
CA GLY A 29 -21.63 23.01 -12.51
C GLY A 29 -21.72 22.52 -11.07
N GLN A 30 -22.93 22.50 -10.53
CA GLN A 30 -23.23 22.03 -9.16
C GLN A 30 -22.65 20.64 -8.87
N ASN A 31 -22.42 19.82 -9.92
CA ASN A 31 -21.80 18.51 -9.85
C ASN A 31 -20.29 18.58 -9.57
N ASP A 32 -19.56 19.60 -10.06
CA ASP A 32 -18.13 19.75 -9.79
C ASP A 32 -17.89 20.23 -8.37
N ILE A 33 -18.74 21.11 -7.85
CA ILE A 33 -18.70 21.57 -6.46
C ILE A 33 -18.99 20.42 -5.49
N LYS A 34 -19.95 19.53 -5.82
CA LYS A 34 -20.29 18.36 -5.01
C LYS A 34 -19.16 17.34 -4.98
N LYS A 35 -18.46 17.15 -6.11
CA LYS A 35 -17.30 16.26 -6.22
C LYS A 35 -16.09 16.79 -5.45
N GLU A 36 -15.83 18.09 -5.46
CA GLU A 36 -14.79 18.74 -4.66
C GLU A 36 -15.09 18.71 -3.16
N ALA A 37 -16.36 18.92 -2.75
CA ALA A 37 -16.79 18.83 -1.36
C ALA A 37 -16.71 17.39 -0.81
N ASP A 38 -17.06 16.37 -1.60
CA ASP A 38 -16.97 14.96 -1.21
C ASP A 38 -15.51 14.51 -1.06
N VAL A 39 -14.57 15.04 -1.85
CA VAL A 39 -13.14 14.76 -1.71
C VAL A 39 -12.56 15.44 -0.46
N ALA A 40 -13.04 16.63 -0.09
CA ALA A 40 -12.60 17.36 1.11
C ALA A 40 -13.12 16.73 2.42
N ALA A 41 -14.21 15.97 2.38
CA ALA A 41 -14.85 15.35 3.55
C ALA A 41 -14.48 13.87 3.76
N CYS A 42 -13.61 13.31 2.92
CA CYS A 42 -13.23 11.89 2.96
C CYS A 42 -12.44 11.55 4.21
N LYS A 43 -12.85 10.49 4.93
CA LYS A 43 -12.16 9.92 6.09
C LYS A 43 -11.24 8.80 5.60
N PRO A 44 -9.90 9.02 5.49
CA PRO A 44 -9.01 8.03 4.90
C PRO A 44 -8.86 6.81 5.80
N VAL A 45 -8.83 5.61 5.19
CA VAL A 45 -8.34 4.36 5.77
C VAL A 45 -7.42 3.67 4.78
N TYR A 46 -6.51 2.84 5.29
CA TYR A 46 -5.44 2.22 4.50
C TYR A 46 -5.57 0.71 4.56
N LEU A 47 -6.22 0.12 3.55
CA LEU A 47 -6.34 -1.34 3.47
C LEU A 47 -5.01 -1.96 3.07
N THR A 48 -4.53 -2.86 3.90
CA THR A 48 -3.33 -3.66 3.62
C THR A 48 -3.64 -5.15 3.67
N LEU A 49 -2.99 -5.91 2.79
CA LEU A 49 -3.22 -7.33 2.63
C LEU A 49 -1.88 -8.06 2.63
N ASP A 50 -1.70 -8.95 3.60
CA ASP A 50 -0.55 -9.82 3.67
C ASP A 50 -0.79 -11.09 2.83
N THR A 51 0.26 -11.74 2.35
CA THR A 51 0.15 -13.04 1.69
C THR A 51 -0.44 -14.10 2.61
N GLY A 52 -0.54 -15.29 2.15
CA GLY A 52 -1.05 -16.48 2.78
C GLY A 52 -1.20 -17.58 1.73
N HIS A 53 -2.17 -18.48 1.85
CA HIS A 53 -2.34 -19.58 0.88
C HIS A 53 -2.90 -19.15 -0.48
N MET A 54 -3.24 -17.90 -0.70
CA MET A 54 -3.67 -17.24 -1.95
C MET A 54 -5.03 -17.69 -2.52
N ASP A 55 -5.70 -18.66 -1.93
CA ASP A 55 -6.92 -19.25 -2.51
C ASP A 55 -8.08 -18.27 -2.65
N VAL A 56 -8.15 -17.27 -1.75
CA VAL A 56 -9.16 -16.21 -1.81
C VAL A 56 -8.68 -14.94 -2.53
N ALA A 57 -7.43 -14.91 -2.99
CA ALA A 57 -6.84 -13.74 -3.62
C ALA A 57 -7.61 -13.28 -4.88
N PRO A 58 -8.08 -14.17 -5.78
CA PRO A 58 -8.90 -13.76 -6.90
C PRO A 58 -10.23 -13.11 -6.46
N LEU A 59 -10.91 -13.69 -5.47
CA LEU A 59 -12.18 -13.15 -4.95
C LEU A 59 -11.97 -11.76 -4.31
N MET A 60 -10.88 -11.58 -3.57
CA MET A 60 -10.53 -10.27 -2.99
C MET A 60 -10.25 -9.25 -4.09
N ALA A 61 -9.53 -9.64 -5.13
CA ALA A 61 -9.24 -8.77 -6.26
C ALA A 61 -10.53 -8.28 -6.95
N ASP A 62 -11.49 -9.17 -7.17
CA ASP A 62 -12.79 -8.85 -7.77
C ASP A 62 -13.57 -7.84 -6.90
N VAL A 63 -13.58 -8.02 -5.58
CA VAL A 63 -14.20 -7.08 -4.65
C VAL A 63 -13.52 -5.71 -4.73
N LEU A 64 -12.19 -5.66 -4.68
CA LEU A 64 -11.44 -4.41 -4.76
C LEU A 64 -11.71 -3.67 -6.08
N ALA A 65 -11.76 -4.40 -7.19
CA ALA A 65 -12.02 -3.84 -8.52
C ALA A 65 -13.44 -3.25 -8.60
N ARG A 66 -14.48 -4.02 -8.21
CA ARG A 66 -15.88 -3.56 -8.22
C ARG A 66 -16.09 -2.30 -7.39
N HIS A 67 -15.39 -2.20 -6.28
CA HIS A 67 -15.49 -1.06 -5.37
C HIS A 67 -14.46 0.04 -5.64
N HIS A 68 -13.62 -0.06 -6.68
CA HIS A 68 -12.55 0.89 -6.99
C HIS A 68 -11.65 1.18 -5.78
N VAL A 69 -11.35 0.15 -4.99
CA VAL A 69 -10.47 0.25 -3.82
C VAL A 69 -9.06 -0.15 -4.20
N LYS A 70 -8.08 0.68 -3.83
CA LYS A 70 -6.66 0.33 -3.93
C LYS A 70 -6.16 -0.09 -2.55
N ALA A 71 -5.30 -1.10 -2.53
CA ALA A 71 -4.68 -1.63 -1.32
C ALA A 71 -3.16 -1.65 -1.45
N THR A 72 -2.48 -1.77 -0.32
CA THR A 72 -1.04 -2.09 -0.29
C THR A 72 -0.87 -3.55 0.12
N PHE A 73 -0.19 -4.34 -0.71
CA PHE A 73 0.09 -5.74 -0.45
C PHE A 73 1.46 -5.91 0.17
N PHE A 74 1.55 -6.65 1.28
CA PHE A 74 2.80 -7.09 1.89
C PHE A 74 3.01 -8.55 1.53
N ALA A 75 4.06 -8.86 0.75
CA ALA A 75 4.22 -10.19 0.21
C ALA A 75 5.47 -10.91 0.73
N ALA A 76 5.24 -12.16 1.13
CA ALA A 76 6.25 -13.20 1.36
C ALA A 76 6.04 -14.32 0.33
N ASN A 77 7.01 -15.22 0.15
CA ASN A 77 6.86 -16.38 -0.71
C ASN A 77 6.36 -17.60 0.08
N GLU A 78 5.16 -17.49 0.59
CA GLU A 78 4.53 -18.54 1.40
C GLU A 78 4.00 -19.68 0.54
N ARG A 79 3.84 -20.85 1.18
CA ARG A 79 3.18 -21.99 0.56
C ARG A 79 1.74 -21.66 0.19
N THR A 80 1.33 -22.06 -0.99
CA THR A 80 -0.02 -21.84 -1.52
C THR A 80 -0.73 -23.16 -1.78
N LYS A 81 -2.07 -23.13 -1.96
CA LYS A 81 -2.84 -24.33 -2.35
C LYS A 81 -2.58 -24.72 -3.80
N ALA A 82 -2.19 -23.76 -4.65
CA ALA A 82 -1.85 -24.01 -6.04
C ALA A 82 -0.55 -23.28 -6.40
N GLY A 83 0.33 -23.95 -7.15
CA GLY A 83 1.59 -23.37 -7.65
C GLY A 83 2.77 -23.55 -6.71
N ASP A 84 3.76 -22.72 -6.93
CA ASP A 84 5.13 -22.81 -6.43
C ASP A 84 5.47 -21.75 -5.36
N GLY A 85 4.46 -21.27 -4.65
CA GLY A 85 4.54 -20.22 -3.64
C GLY A 85 3.84 -18.93 -4.07
N SER A 86 3.48 -18.09 -3.11
CA SER A 86 2.68 -16.87 -3.34
C SER A 86 3.42 -15.83 -4.20
N LEU A 87 4.73 -15.82 -4.22
CA LEU A 87 5.57 -15.05 -5.15
C LEU A 87 6.18 -15.92 -6.27
N GLY A 88 5.68 -17.13 -6.43
CA GLY A 88 6.13 -18.06 -7.46
C GLY A 88 5.63 -17.73 -8.85
N THR A 89 5.96 -18.59 -9.81
CA THR A 89 5.65 -18.40 -11.23
C THR A 89 4.15 -18.49 -11.49
N HIS A 90 3.45 -19.37 -10.76
CA HIS A 90 2.00 -19.55 -10.87
C HIS A 90 1.24 -18.25 -10.57
N TRP A 91 1.65 -17.51 -9.56
CA TRP A 91 0.97 -16.28 -9.12
C TRP A 91 1.49 -15.00 -9.79
N ALA A 92 2.59 -15.05 -10.54
CA ALA A 92 3.17 -13.89 -11.21
C ALA A 92 2.16 -13.10 -12.09
N PRO A 93 1.29 -13.74 -12.91
CA PRO A 93 0.26 -13.03 -13.68
C PRO A 93 -0.74 -12.29 -12.78
N TRP A 94 -1.11 -12.86 -11.63
CA TRP A 94 -2.01 -12.22 -10.68
C TRP A 94 -1.40 -10.93 -10.09
N TRP A 95 -0.14 -10.98 -9.66
CA TRP A 95 0.58 -9.81 -9.16
C TRP A 95 0.72 -8.72 -10.22
N LYS A 96 1.04 -9.11 -11.46
CA LYS A 96 1.13 -8.18 -12.58
C LYS A 96 -0.20 -7.46 -12.83
N ALA A 97 -1.31 -8.17 -12.78
CA ALA A 97 -2.63 -7.57 -12.91
C ALA A 97 -2.93 -6.57 -11.79
N ARG A 98 -2.62 -6.91 -10.53
CA ARG A 98 -2.77 -5.97 -9.39
C ARG A 98 -1.93 -4.70 -9.58
N ALA A 99 -0.73 -4.83 -10.14
CA ALA A 99 0.10 -3.69 -10.47
C ALA A 99 -0.54 -2.77 -11.53
N GLN A 100 -1.11 -3.36 -12.57
CA GLN A 100 -1.81 -2.62 -13.63
C GLN A 100 -3.05 -1.90 -13.11
N GLU A 101 -3.74 -2.47 -12.14
CA GLU A 101 -4.89 -1.87 -11.46
C GLU A 101 -4.50 -0.72 -10.53
N GLY A 102 -3.23 -0.50 -10.26
CA GLY A 102 -2.76 0.60 -9.43
C GLY A 102 -2.64 0.29 -7.94
N HIS A 103 -2.62 -0.98 -7.57
CA HIS A 103 -2.25 -1.41 -6.23
C HIS A 103 -0.76 -1.18 -5.96
N GLU A 104 -0.38 -1.14 -4.68
CA GLU A 104 0.99 -0.97 -4.22
C GLU A 104 1.51 -2.22 -3.50
N PHE A 105 2.84 -2.36 -3.44
CA PHE A 105 3.48 -3.57 -2.93
C PHE A 105 4.60 -3.20 -1.95
N ALA A 106 4.79 -4.07 -0.95
CA ALA A 106 5.83 -3.95 0.05
C ALA A 106 6.28 -5.35 0.50
N SER A 107 7.39 -5.43 1.20
CA SER A 107 7.95 -6.70 1.66
C SER A 107 7.26 -7.23 2.92
N HIS A 108 7.05 -8.56 2.99
CA HIS A 108 6.69 -9.28 4.21
C HIS A 108 7.79 -10.27 4.64
N THR A 109 9.06 -9.97 4.33
CA THR A 109 10.21 -10.88 4.26
C THR A 109 9.98 -12.01 3.23
N PHE A 110 11.01 -12.54 2.61
CA PHE A 110 10.80 -13.49 1.51
C PHE A 110 10.28 -14.84 2.00
N ASP A 111 10.94 -15.45 2.99
CA ASP A 111 10.56 -16.73 3.55
C ASP A 111 9.63 -16.59 4.77
N HIS A 112 8.87 -15.47 4.88
CA HIS A 112 7.98 -15.16 5.99
C HIS A 112 8.65 -15.40 7.34
N SER A 113 9.77 -14.69 7.57
CA SER A 113 10.70 -14.95 8.66
C SER A 113 10.31 -14.22 9.94
N TYR A 114 9.80 -14.96 10.93
CA TYR A 114 9.47 -14.42 12.24
C TYR A 114 10.72 -14.00 13.01
N TRP A 115 10.77 -12.76 13.47
CA TRP A 115 11.67 -12.38 14.56
C TRP A 115 11.21 -13.05 15.86
N ARG A 116 12.18 -13.62 16.60
CA ARG A 116 11.91 -14.35 17.85
C ARG A 116 12.53 -13.66 19.06
N ALA A 117 13.74 -13.12 18.91
CA ALA A 117 14.45 -12.39 19.95
C ALA A 117 15.65 -11.62 19.37
N ASP A 118 16.09 -10.58 20.07
CA ASP A 118 17.40 -10.02 19.88
C ASP A 118 18.45 -10.95 20.54
N VAL A 119 19.59 -11.13 19.89
CA VAL A 119 20.69 -11.93 20.43
C VAL A 119 21.64 -10.98 21.19
N PRO A 120 21.97 -11.28 22.45
CA PRO A 120 22.96 -10.50 23.17
C PRO A 120 24.28 -10.48 22.40
N ALA A 121 24.83 -9.28 22.19
CA ALA A 121 26.08 -9.08 21.48
C ALA A 121 27.07 -8.34 22.38
N ALA A 122 28.37 -8.51 22.14
CA ALA A 122 29.39 -7.72 22.82
C ALA A 122 29.19 -6.22 22.53
N PRO A 123 29.57 -5.32 23.46
CA PRO A 123 29.50 -3.89 23.21
C PRO A 123 30.18 -3.49 21.90
N GLY A 124 29.49 -2.74 21.06
CA GLY A 124 29.99 -2.29 19.75
C GLY A 124 29.83 -3.30 18.60
N SER A 125 29.35 -4.53 18.86
CA SER A 125 29.04 -5.51 17.79
C SER A 125 27.72 -5.15 17.10
N PRO A 126 27.61 -5.42 15.79
CA PRO A 126 26.34 -5.28 15.07
C PRO A 126 25.24 -6.16 15.67
N PRO A 127 23.98 -5.70 15.67
CA PRO A 127 22.87 -6.48 16.21
C PRO A 127 22.66 -7.78 15.44
N GLN A 128 22.27 -8.82 16.17
CA GLN A 128 21.89 -10.13 15.65
C GLN A 128 20.50 -10.49 16.15
N PHE A 129 19.79 -11.28 15.37
CA PHE A 129 18.40 -11.64 15.65
C PHE A 129 18.20 -13.14 15.55
N LYS A 130 17.54 -13.72 16.55
CA LYS A 130 16.98 -15.06 16.40
C LYS A 130 15.73 -14.96 15.52
N VAL A 131 15.71 -15.69 14.43
CA VAL A 131 14.61 -15.71 13.46
C VAL A 131 14.19 -17.13 13.16
N ARG A 132 12.92 -17.29 12.70
CA ARG A 132 12.38 -18.58 12.24
C ARG A 132 11.54 -18.34 10.99
N PRO A 133 12.04 -18.72 9.81
CA PRO A 133 11.23 -18.77 8.59
C PRO A 133 10.05 -19.73 8.76
N SER A 134 8.88 -19.35 8.23
CA SER A 134 7.70 -20.21 8.16
C SER A 134 7.36 -20.64 6.73
N ALA A 135 8.24 -20.31 5.79
CA ALA A 135 8.16 -20.75 4.41
C ALA A 135 9.57 -21.05 3.87
N GLY A 136 9.64 -21.66 2.69
CA GLY A 136 10.89 -21.95 2.00
C GLY A 136 11.67 -23.16 2.56
N PRO A 137 12.91 -23.37 2.06
CA PRO A 137 13.72 -24.55 2.41
C PRO A 137 14.12 -24.62 3.89
N SER A 138 14.06 -23.49 4.59
CA SER A 138 14.45 -23.34 5.99
C SER A 138 13.25 -23.28 6.94
N GLU A 139 12.06 -23.61 6.47
CA GLU A 139 10.82 -23.58 7.25
C GLU A 139 10.95 -24.28 8.60
N GLY A 140 10.51 -23.61 9.67
CA GLY A 140 10.45 -24.15 11.03
C GLY A 140 11.78 -24.21 11.79
N LYS A 141 12.91 -23.86 11.16
CA LYS A 141 14.24 -23.88 11.80
C LYS A 141 14.59 -22.52 12.40
N ASP A 142 15.28 -22.52 13.54
CA ASP A 142 15.81 -21.31 14.16
C ASP A 142 17.18 -20.96 13.58
N PHE A 143 17.39 -19.68 13.30
CA PHE A 143 18.68 -19.13 12.84
C PHE A 143 19.07 -17.91 13.67
N ILE A 144 20.36 -17.62 13.73
CA ILE A 144 20.88 -16.33 14.17
C ILE A 144 21.31 -15.54 12.94
N TRP A 145 20.61 -14.48 12.64
CA TRP A 145 20.93 -13.61 11.51
C TRP A 145 21.53 -12.29 11.97
N THR A 146 22.49 -11.82 11.22
CA THR A 146 22.96 -10.43 11.33
C THR A 146 21.89 -9.47 10.80
N ALA A 147 22.01 -8.19 11.14
CA ALA A 147 21.17 -7.14 10.57
C ALA A 147 21.20 -7.16 9.04
N LYS A 148 22.38 -7.39 8.44
CA LYS A 148 22.53 -7.50 6.98
C LYS A 148 21.69 -8.64 6.40
N GLN A 149 21.76 -9.85 6.97
CA GLN A 149 20.98 -11.00 6.51
C GLN A 149 19.47 -10.78 6.62
N TYR A 150 19.02 -10.12 7.69
CA TYR A 150 17.61 -9.74 7.81
C TYR A 150 17.18 -8.74 6.73
N CYS A 151 18.02 -7.75 6.44
CA CYS A 151 17.80 -6.79 5.37
C CYS A 151 17.76 -7.45 3.97
N GLU A 152 18.65 -8.40 3.73
CA GLU A 152 18.68 -9.20 2.49
C GLU A 152 17.38 -9.97 2.28
N GLU A 153 16.81 -10.49 3.35
CA GLU A 153 15.53 -11.21 3.32
C GLU A 153 14.35 -10.27 3.01
N VAL A 154 14.35 -9.06 3.57
CA VAL A 154 13.38 -8.01 3.22
C VAL A 154 13.55 -7.58 1.75
N ALA A 155 14.78 -7.36 1.32
CA ALA A 155 15.10 -6.91 -0.04
C ALA A 155 14.76 -8.00 -1.08
N LYS A 156 14.95 -9.28 -0.77
CA LYS A 156 14.64 -10.41 -1.65
C LYS A 156 13.15 -10.45 -2.03
N SER A 157 12.24 -10.23 -1.07
CA SER A 157 10.81 -10.11 -1.36
C SER A 157 10.52 -8.90 -2.27
N SER A 158 11.11 -7.74 -1.97
CA SER A 158 10.95 -6.54 -2.79
C SER A 158 11.46 -6.75 -4.23
N ALA A 159 12.61 -7.38 -4.39
CA ALA A 159 13.18 -7.68 -5.71
C ALA A 159 12.26 -8.62 -6.51
N ARG A 160 11.74 -9.66 -5.88
CA ARG A 160 10.81 -10.58 -6.54
C ARG A 160 9.48 -9.91 -6.91
N LEU A 161 8.93 -9.06 -6.04
CA LEU A 161 7.76 -8.27 -6.36
C LEU A 161 8.03 -7.35 -7.57
N GLN A 162 9.18 -6.67 -7.62
CA GLN A 162 9.53 -5.84 -8.77
C GLN A 162 9.62 -6.66 -10.06
N GLU A 163 10.21 -7.85 -10.01
CA GLU A 163 10.32 -8.75 -11.15
C GLU A 163 8.94 -9.14 -11.70
N VAL A 164 8.02 -9.60 -10.84
CA VAL A 164 6.72 -10.12 -11.28
C VAL A 164 5.71 -9.01 -11.60
N THR A 165 5.83 -7.84 -10.98
CA THR A 165 4.89 -6.72 -11.18
C THR A 165 5.35 -5.70 -12.22
N GLY A 166 6.67 -5.62 -12.46
CA GLY A 166 7.29 -4.54 -13.24
C GLY A 166 7.32 -3.19 -12.52
N LYS A 167 6.84 -3.11 -11.26
CA LYS A 167 6.82 -1.88 -10.45
C LYS A 167 7.77 -2.00 -9.27
N LYS A 168 8.50 -0.92 -8.97
CA LYS A 168 9.32 -0.83 -7.76
C LYS A 168 8.40 -0.83 -6.54
N PRO A 169 8.53 -1.78 -5.60
CA PRO A 169 7.76 -1.78 -4.36
C PRO A 169 8.08 -0.57 -3.49
N LEU A 170 7.17 -0.25 -2.58
CA LEU A 170 7.41 0.76 -1.55
C LEU A 170 8.60 0.34 -0.66
N PRO A 171 9.41 1.30 -0.19
CA PRO A 171 10.49 1.05 0.76
C PRO A 171 9.93 0.81 2.17
N LEU A 172 8.99 -0.11 2.24
CA LEU A 172 8.26 -0.51 3.43
C LEU A 172 8.35 -2.01 3.62
N PHE A 173 8.26 -2.46 4.87
CA PHE A 173 8.09 -3.87 5.18
C PHE A 173 7.14 -4.07 6.36
N ARG A 174 6.55 -5.24 6.45
CA ARG A 174 5.84 -5.72 7.63
C ARG A 174 6.55 -6.95 8.17
N ALA A 175 6.85 -6.93 9.47
CA ALA A 175 7.43 -8.10 10.12
C ALA A 175 6.34 -9.18 10.30
N PRO A 176 6.62 -10.45 9.96
CA PRO A 176 5.68 -11.55 10.15
C PRO A 176 5.14 -11.63 11.58
N GLY A 177 3.80 -11.74 11.70
CA GLY A 177 3.08 -11.71 12.97
C GLY A 177 3.19 -10.39 13.74
N GLY A 178 3.64 -9.32 13.13
CA GLY A 178 3.83 -8.00 13.75
C GLY A 178 4.92 -7.96 14.84
N LYS A 179 5.74 -9.02 14.94
CA LYS A 179 6.75 -9.16 16.00
C LYS A 179 8.03 -8.42 15.66
N THR A 180 8.42 -7.48 16.51
CA THR A 180 9.58 -6.61 16.29
C THR A 180 10.31 -6.32 17.58
N SER A 181 11.52 -5.75 17.46
CA SER A 181 12.25 -5.06 18.53
C SER A 181 12.75 -3.71 18.04
N THR A 182 13.14 -2.86 18.95
CA THR A 182 13.77 -1.57 18.61
C THR A 182 15.02 -1.76 17.76
N ALA A 183 15.85 -2.78 18.06
CA ALA A 183 17.06 -3.07 17.32
C ALA A 183 16.76 -3.57 15.90
N LEU A 184 15.75 -4.45 15.73
CA LEU A 184 15.30 -4.91 14.43
C LEU A 184 14.80 -3.76 13.55
N LEU A 185 13.96 -2.89 14.13
CA LEU A 185 13.42 -1.75 13.40
C LEU A 185 14.51 -0.75 12.99
N ALA A 186 15.49 -0.51 13.87
CA ALA A 186 16.64 0.34 13.56
C ALA A 186 17.48 -0.27 12.41
N ALA A 187 17.74 -1.57 12.45
CA ALA A 187 18.45 -2.29 11.40
C ALA A 187 17.72 -2.20 10.04
N ALA A 188 16.42 -2.47 10.01
CA ALA A 188 15.62 -2.37 8.80
C ALA A 188 15.61 -0.94 8.24
N LYS A 189 15.50 0.07 9.12
CA LYS A 189 15.56 1.48 8.72
C LYS A 189 16.91 1.85 8.11
N ALA A 190 18.01 1.36 8.67
CA ALA A 190 19.35 1.60 8.16
C ALA A 190 19.56 1.02 6.74
N CYS A 191 18.85 -0.03 6.36
CA CYS A 191 18.85 -0.56 5.00
C CYS A 191 17.69 -0.07 4.11
N GLY A 192 17.05 1.01 4.51
CA GLY A 192 16.09 1.73 3.65
C GLY A 192 14.64 1.25 3.76
N TYR A 193 14.26 0.47 4.78
CA TYR A 193 12.89 -0.01 4.97
C TYR A 193 12.25 0.53 6.25
N ALA A 194 11.08 1.15 6.14
CA ALA A 194 10.25 1.48 7.30
C ALA A 194 9.24 0.36 7.58
N HIS A 195 9.07 0.03 8.87
CA HIS A 195 8.11 -0.99 9.29
C HIS A 195 6.69 -0.43 9.29
N VAL A 196 5.72 -1.26 8.87
CA VAL A 196 4.30 -0.96 8.90
C VAL A 196 3.57 -2.02 9.73
N GLY A 197 3.00 -1.61 10.85
CA GLY A 197 2.04 -2.41 11.60
C GLY A 197 0.61 -2.19 11.12
N TRP A 198 -0.33 -2.40 12.01
CA TRP A 198 -1.74 -2.08 11.82
C TRP A 198 -2.30 -1.41 13.06
N SER A 199 -3.41 -0.68 12.89
CA SER A 199 -4.11 -0.05 14.01
C SER A 199 -4.80 -1.10 14.87
N PRO A 200 -5.03 -0.85 16.17
CA PRO A 200 -5.75 -1.82 17.02
C PRO A 200 -7.11 -2.25 16.47
N ALA A 201 -7.89 -1.30 15.93
CA ALA A 201 -9.16 -1.60 15.26
C ALA A 201 -8.98 -2.11 13.82
N GLY A 202 -7.79 -1.96 13.25
CA GLY A 202 -7.44 -2.40 11.91
C GLY A 202 -7.08 -3.88 11.81
N PHE A 203 -6.88 -4.58 12.92
CA PHE A 203 -6.78 -6.04 12.94
C PHE A 203 -8.14 -6.64 12.61
N LEU A 204 -8.33 -7.09 11.36
CA LEU A 204 -9.63 -7.53 10.86
C LEU A 204 -10.01 -8.95 11.31
N GLY A 205 -9.06 -9.70 11.90
CA GLY A 205 -9.29 -10.97 12.57
C GLY A 205 -9.50 -12.17 11.65
N ASP A 206 -9.19 -12.05 10.37
CA ASP A 206 -9.35 -13.13 9.39
C ASP A 206 -8.45 -14.34 9.65
N GLU A 207 -7.45 -14.23 10.51
CA GLU A 207 -6.60 -15.35 10.97
C GLU A 207 -7.13 -16.04 12.24
N LEU A 208 -8.17 -15.49 12.88
CA LEU A 208 -8.75 -16.07 14.08
C LEU A 208 -9.62 -17.29 13.75
N PRO A 209 -9.72 -18.30 14.67
CA PRO A 209 -10.53 -19.48 14.45
C PRO A 209 -12.00 -19.13 14.17
N SER A 210 -12.58 -19.69 13.10
CA SER A 210 -13.95 -19.38 12.66
C SER A 210 -15.00 -19.68 13.72
N ASP A 211 -14.83 -20.77 14.49
CA ASP A 211 -15.79 -21.22 15.50
C ASP A 211 -15.91 -20.23 16.67
N ALA A 212 -14.77 -19.61 17.06
CA ALA A 212 -14.74 -18.61 18.14
C ALA A 212 -14.98 -17.18 17.63
N TYR A 213 -14.65 -16.91 16.37
CA TYR A 213 -14.71 -15.58 15.75
C TYR A 213 -15.41 -15.65 14.39
N PRO A 214 -16.75 -15.82 14.38
CA PRO A 214 -17.52 -15.90 13.14
C PRO A 214 -17.43 -14.60 12.34
N ASN A 215 -17.52 -14.70 11.01
CA ASN A 215 -17.41 -13.58 10.07
C ASN A 215 -18.32 -12.40 10.43
N THR A 216 -19.56 -12.69 10.90
CA THR A 216 -20.52 -11.66 11.32
C THR A 216 -20.04 -10.85 12.53
N ALA A 217 -19.39 -11.48 13.49
CA ALA A 217 -18.83 -10.80 14.66
C ALA A 217 -17.61 -9.95 14.29
N LEU A 218 -16.73 -10.46 13.41
CA LEU A 218 -15.58 -9.72 12.90
C LEU A 218 -16.02 -8.48 12.12
N LEU A 219 -16.99 -8.61 11.23
CA LEU A 219 -17.56 -7.48 10.48
C LEU A 219 -18.15 -6.42 11.41
N LYS A 220 -18.96 -6.82 12.38
CA LYS A 220 -19.56 -5.91 13.34
C LYS A 220 -18.50 -5.14 14.13
N LYS A 221 -17.48 -5.85 14.66
CA LYS A 221 -16.36 -5.25 15.40
C LYS A 221 -15.60 -4.24 14.54
N ALA A 222 -15.27 -4.59 13.31
CA ALA A 222 -14.55 -3.72 12.39
C ALA A 222 -15.35 -2.46 12.06
N LEU A 223 -16.64 -2.60 11.69
CA LEU A 223 -17.50 -1.46 11.40
C LEU A 223 -17.68 -0.51 12.58
N GLN A 224 -17.68 -1.03 13.82
CA GLN A 224 -17.82 -0.21 15.03
C GLN A 224 -16.50 0.48 15.43
N GLY A 225 -15.36 -0.19 15.25
CA GLY A 225 -14.09 0.22 15.82
C GLY A 225 -13.23 1.09 14.93
N ILE A 226 -13.28 0.90 13.60
CA ILE A 226 -12.39 1.57 12.65
C ILE A 226 -12.59 3.08 12.67
N GLN A 227 -11.46 3.80 12.75
CA GLN A 227 -11.38 5.26 12.77
C GLN A 227 -10.64 5.80 11.54
N PRO A 228 -10.83 7.09 11.19
CA PRO A 228 -10.03 7.75 10.15
C PRO A 228 -8.53 7.67 10.46
N GLY A 229 -7.75 7.31 9.47
CA GLY A 229 -6.30 7.12 9.60
C GLY A 229 -5.87 5.69 9.91
N ASP A 230 -6.80 4.77 10.22
CA ASP A 230 -6.46 3.40 10.55
C ASP A 230 -5.85 2.63 9.37
N ILE A 231 -4.81 1.85 9.69
CA ILE A 231 -4.23 0.85 8.79
C ILE A 231 -4.93 -0.48 9.09
N LEU A 232 -5.64 -1.00 8.09
CA LEU A 232 -6.39 -2.26 8.16
C LEU A 232 -5.52 -3.40 7.64
N MET A 233 -5.58 -4.58 8.29
CA MET A 233 -4.79 -5.74 7.92
C MET A 233 -5.68 -6.99 7.84
N ALA A 234 -5.56 -7.68 6.70
CA ALA A 234 -6.08 -9.01 6.44
C ALA A 234 -5.11 -9.77 5.52
N HIS A 235 -5.42 -11.02 5.20
CA HIS A 235 -4.54 -11.92 4.44
C HIS A 235 -5.22 -12.41 3.15
N LEU A 236 -4.40 -12.82 2.19
CA LEU A 236 -4.86 -13.47 0.95
C LEU A 236 -5.16 -14.96 1.16
N GLY A 237 -5.74 -15.26 2.31
CA GLY A 237 -6.17 -16.58 2.76
C GLY A 237 -5.33 -17.17 3.88
N ILE A 238 -6.00 -17.77 4.87
CA ILE A 238 -5.41 -18.34 6.10
C ILE A 238 -5.72 -19.82 6.18
N TRP A 239 -4.71 -20.65 6.43
CA TRP A 239 -4.81 -22.10 6.47
C TRP A 239 -5.74 -22.62 7.58
N SER A 240 -5.75 -21.97 8.73
CA SER A 240 -6.55 -22.37 9.88
C SER A 240 -8.02 -21.95 9.80
N ARG A 241 -8.39 -21.07 8.88
CA ARG A 241 -9.76 -20.57 8.77
C ARG A 241 -10.62 -21.48 7.90
N LYS A 242 -11.66 -22.06 8.50
CA LYS A 242 -12.62 -22.94 7.81
C LYS A 242 -13.64 -22.17 6.98
N ASP A 243 -14.04 -20.99 7.46
CA ASP A 243 -15.03 -20.11 6.83
C ASP A 243 -14.28 -18.93 6.20
N PRO A 244 -14.17 -18.87 4.87
CA PRO A 244 -13.38 -17.84 4.21
C PRO A 244 -13.85 -16.44 4.58
N TRP A 245 -12.90 -15.60 5.00
CA TRP A 245 -13.19 -14.22 5.35
C TRP A 245 -13.57 -13.38 4.12
N ALA A 246 -12.90 -13.58 3.01
CA ALA A 246 -13.24 -12.94 1.74
C ALA A 246 -13.95 -13.94 0.79
N PRO A 247 -14.98 -13.52 0.07
CA PRO A 247 -15.53 -12.15 0.00
C PRO A 247 -16.51 -11.81 1.14
N THR A 248 -16.88 -12.77 1.99
CA THR A 248 -17.97 -12.66 2.97
C THR A 248 -17.89 -11.41 3.86
N VAL A 249 -16.70 -11.04 4.32
CA VAL A 249 -16.50 -9.86 5.20
C VAL A 249 -15.98 -8.66 4.41
N LEU A 250 -15.09 -8.86 3.44
CA LEU A 250 -14.40 -7.75 2.76
C LEU A 250 -15.39 -6.80 2.05
N GLU A 251 -16.33 -7.33 1.29
CA GLU A 251 -17.27 -6.51 0.53
C GLU A 251 -18.23 -5.70 1.42
N PRO A 252 -18.92 -6.30 2.41
CA PRO A 252 -19.74 -5.52 3.33
C PRO A 252 -18.94 -4.57 4.21
N LEU A 253 -17.68 -4.88 4.55
CA LEU A 253 -16.80 -3.95 5.25
C LEU A 253 -16.53 -2.69 4.40
N ILE A 254 -16.12 -2.86 3.14
CA ILE A 254 -15.88 -1.74 2.22
C ILE A 254 -17.14 -0.90 2.05
N THR A 255 -18.28 -1.55 1.80
CA THR A 255 -19.57 -0.85 1.61
C THR A 255 -19.99 -0.10 2.86
N GLY A 256 -19.90 -0.74 4.03
CA GLY A 256 -20.27 -0.11 5.30
C GLY A 256 -19.37 1.06 5.69
N LEU A 257 -18.06 0.96 5.44
CA LEU A 257 -17.13 2.08 5.67
C LEU A 257 -17.41 3.23 4.71
N LYS A 258 -17.60 2.97 3.42
CA LYS A 258 -17.95 4.00 2.43
C LYS A 258 -19.25 4.73 2.79
N ALA A 259 -20.28 4.01 3.23
CA ALA A 259 -21.54 4.60 3.67
C ALA A 259 -21.37 5.55 4.88
N ARG A 260 -20.30 5.37 5.66
CA ARG A 260 -19.91 6.23 6.78
C ARG A 260 -18.95 7.39 6.39
N GLY A 261 -18.71 7.57 5.09
CA GLY A 261 -17.85 8.63 4.55
C GLY A 261 -16.35 8.28 4.58
N PHE A 262 -15.98 7.01 4.72
CA PHE A 262 -14.59 6.59 4.58
C PHE A 262 -14.19 6.44 3.11
N CYS A 263 -12.92 6.71 2.82
CA CYS A 263 -12.29 6.42 1.55
C CYS A 263 -11.02 5.58 1.77
N PHE A 264 -10.78 4.70 0.82
CA PHE A 264 -9.63 3.80 0.86
C PHE A 264 -8.46 4.41 0.08
N LYS A 265 -7.29 4.50 0.74
CA LYS A 265 -6.05 5.02 0.20
C LYS A 265 -4.93 4.01 0.36
N THR A 266 -3.85 4.17 -0.41
CA THR A 266 -2.63 3.35 -0.26
C THR A 266 -1.68 3.98 0.75
N LEU A 267 -0.70 3.20 1.24
CA LEU A 267 0.28 3.69 2.21
C LEU A 267 1.17 4.81 1.66
N ARG A 268 1.24 4.98 0.35
CA ARG A 268 1.91 6.13 -0.28
C ARG A 268 1.31 7.46 0.17
N GLU A 269 0.01 7.47 0.44
CA GLU A 269 -0.73 8.66 0.86
C GLU A 269 -0.83 8.78 2.40
N HIS A 270 -0.31 7.79 3.16
CA HIS A 270 -0.39 7.81 4.62
C HIS A 270 0.57 8.85 5.19
N PRO A 271 0.10 9.79 6.06
CA PRO A 271 0.92 10.91 6.54
C PRO A 271 2.24 10.49 7.18
N HIS A 272 2.27 9.37 7.91
CA HIS A 272 3.47 8.85 8.55
C HIS A 272 4.49 8.26 7.57
N TYR A 273 4.06 7.72 6.42
CA TYR A 273 4.93 6.99 5.49
C TYR A 273 5.26 7.77 4.21
N SER A 274 4.42 8.72 3.80
CA SER A 274 4.58 9.45 2.54
C SER A 274 5.92 10.17 2.43
N GLY A 275 6.36 10.83 3.51
CA GLY A 275 7.67 11.50 3.56
C GLY A 275 8.84 10.52 3.42
N TRP A 276 8.78 9.38 4.12
CA TRP A 276 9.79 8.32 4.00
C TRP A 276 9.86 7.75 2.57
N ILE A 277 8.70 7.41 2.01
CA ILE A 277 8.62 6.85 0.64
C ILE A 277 9.23 7.82 -0.38
N THR A 278 8.93 9.11 -0.26
CA THR A 278 9.47 10.15 -1.13
C THR A 278 10.99 10.31 -0.97
N ALA A 279 11.49 10.32 0.27
CA ALA A 279 12.92 10.42 0.54
C ALA A 279 13.70 9.24 -0.06
N GLN A 280 13.21 8.01 0.12
CA GLN A 280 13.85 6.81 -0.43
C GLN A 280 13.78 6.72 -1.97
N ALA A 281 12.80 7.35 -2.59
CA ALA A 281 12.74 7.45 -4.05
C ALA A 281 13.86 8.34 -4.60
N ASN A 282 14.22 9.40 -3.87
CA ASN A 282 15.24 10.38 -4.29
C ASN A 282 16.68 9.91 -3.98
N THR A 283 16.88 8.94 -3.08
CA THR A 283 18.20 8.39 -2.73
C THR A 283 18.64 7.23 -3.62
N ALA A 284 17.80 6.74 -4.53
CA ALA A 284 18.19 5.72 -5.50
C ALA A 284 19.31 6.30 -6.39
N PRO A 285 20.45 5.62 -6.59
CA PRO A 285 21.53 6.12 -7.40
C PRO A 285 21.03 6.40 -8.83
N THR A 286 21.11 7.67 -9.25
CA THR A 286 21.08 8.08 -10.65
C THR A 286 22.38 7.57 -11.28
N GLY A 287 22.43 6.30 -11.69
CA GLY A 287 23.66 5.79 -12.30
C GLY A 287 23.73 4.29 -12.42
N ALA A 288 23.11 3.78 -13.48
CA ALA A 288 23.64 2.64 -14.22
C ALA A 288 23.12 2.71 -15.66
N ALA A 289 23.53 3.79 -16.34
CA ALA A 289 23.67 3.70 -17.78
C ALA A 289 25.08 3.22 -18.05
N LYS A 290 25.23 1.92 -18.32
CA LYS A 290 26.27 1.35 -19.22
C LYS A 290 25.87 -0.06 -19.61
#